data_d8841563378ba5c938a25d51e67f9437
#
_entry.id   d8841563378ba5c938a25d51e67f9437
#
_cell.length_a   1.000
_cell.length_b   1.000
_cell.length_c   1.000
_cell.angle_alpha   90.00
_cell.angle_beta   90.00
_cell.angle_gamma   90.00
#
_symmetry.space_group_name_H-M   'P 1'
#
loop_
_entity.id
_entity.type
_entity.pdbx_description
1 polymer ?
#
loop_
_entity_poly.entity_id
_entity_poly.type
_entity_poly.pdbx_seq_one_letter_code
_entity_poly.pdbx_strand_id
1 'polypeptide(L)'
;MGYSKSEQETSLVFDYEKNEWNVYSTVPKHIRKLMSIGQMETIESENDRPIAIKGVLKEKQVSMKKERVLSEETKEKLRLNGLAMREKTN
;
A
#
# COMPACT_ATOMS: atom_id res chain seq x y z
N MET A 1 -19.20 -12.01 -2.71
CA MET A 1 -18.96 -10.71 -3.29
C MET A 1 -17.51 -10.52 -3.67
N GLY A 2 -17.28 -10.27 -4.95
CA GLY A 2 -15.95 -10.22 -5.48
C GLY A 2 -15.28 -11.58 -5.41
N TYR A 3 -13.99 -11.54 -5.19
CA TYR A 3 -13.18 -12.76 -5.12
C TYR A 3 -13.08 -13.27 -3.69
N SER A 4 -12.91 -14.58 -3.55
CA SER A 4 -12.65 -15.17 -2.24
C SER A 4 -11.29 -14.72 -1.73
N LYS A 5 -11.05 -14.85 -0.43
CA LYS A 5 -9.75 -14.44 0.14
C LYS A 5 -8.57 -15.13 -0.50
N SER A 6 -8.73 -16.40 -0.88
CA SER A 6 -7.66 -17.14 -1.55
C SER A 6 -7.40 -16.68 -2.98
N GLU A 7 -8.36 -16.00 -3.58
CA GLU A 7 -8.24 -15.48 -4.94
C GLU A 7 -7.87 -13.99 -4.97
N GLN A 8 -7.96 -13.32 -3.83
CA GLN A 8 -7.63 -11.90 -3.76
C GLN A 8 -6.12 -11.70 -3.80
N GLU A 9 -5.70 -10.80 -4.66
CA GLU A 9 -4.28 -10.47 -4.78
C GLU A 9 -4.08 -9.04 -5.19
N THR A 10 -2.92 -8.51 -4.86
CA THR A 10 -2.48 -7.22 -5.32
C THR A 10 -1.07 -7.39 -5.84
N SER A 11 -0.83 -6.97 -7.08
CA SER A 11 0.50 -7.03 -7.65
C SER A 11 0.98 -5.64 -8.03
N LEU A 12 2.26 -5.41 -7.83
CA LEU A 12 2.93 -4.17 -8.16
C LEU A 12 4.18 -4.53 -8.96
N VAL A 13 4.21 -4.12 -10.20
CA VAL A 13 5.36 -4.41 -11.08
C VAL A 13 5.95 -3.09 -11.53
N PHE A 14 7.22 -2.88 -11.21
CA PHE A 14 7.88 -1.64 -11.58
C PHE A 14 8.33 -1.65 -13.03
N ASP A 15 7.95 -0.60 -13.75
CA ASP A 15 8.38 -0.39 -15.13
C ASP A 15 9.52 0.63 -15.11
N TYR A 16 10.72 0.15 -15.27
CA TYR A 16 11.91 1.00 -15.18
C TYR A 16 12.02 2.02 -16.32
N GLU A 17 11.48 1.71 -17.48
CA GLU A 17 11.51 2.64 -18.61
C GLU A 17 10.65 3.87 -18.36
N LYS A 18 9.48 3.66 -17.77
CA LYS A 18 8.54 4.73 -17.47
C LYS A 18 8.64 5.25 -16.04
N ASN A 19 9.44 4.60 -15.22
CA ASN A 19 9.59 4.92 -13.81
C ASN A 19 8.24 4.96 -13.09
N GLU A 20 7.44 3.94 -13.31
CA GLU A 20 6.12 3.83 -12.69
C GLU A 20 5.82 2.40 -12.33
N TRP A 21 4.86 2.21 -11.41
CA TRP A 21 4.41 0.90 -10.98
C TRP A 21 3.13 0.53 -11.72
N ASN A 22 3.13 -0.63 -12.35
CA ASN A 22 1.92 -1.21 -12.90
C ASN A 22 1.22 -1.98 -11.79
N VAL A 23 -0.01 -1.62 -11.53
CA VAL A 23 -0.76 -2.11 -10.37
C VAL A 23 -1.98 -2.89 -10.83
N TYR A 24 -2.22 -4.00 -10.15
CA TYR A 24 -3.42 -4.80 -10.33
C TYR A 24 -3.89 -5.25 -8.95
N SER A 25 -5.17 -5.18 -8.69
CA SER A 25 -5.70 -5.60 -7.40
C SER A 25 -7.13 -6.11 -7.47
N THR A 26 -7.39 -7.15 -6.69
CA THR A 26 -8.73 -7.67 -6.44
C THR A 26 -9.06 -7.63 -4.95
N VAL A 27 -8.21 -6.98 -4.15
CA VAL A 27 -8.40 -6.86 -2.71
C VAL A 27 -9.19 -5.60 -2.40
N PRO A 28 -10.39 -5.70 -1.84
CA PRO A 28 -11.26 -4.53 -1.63
C PRO A 28 -10.61 -3.35 -0.92
N LYS A 29 -9.89 -3.60 0.15
CA LYS A 29 -9.22 -2.51 0.88
C LYS A 29 -8.14 -1.84 0.05
N HIS A 30 -7.43 -2.61 -0.78
CA HIS A 30 -6.41 -2.05 -1.67
C HIS A 30 -7.04 -1.30 -2.82
N ILE A 31 -8.14 -1.82 -3.35
CA ILE A 31 -8.88 -1.15 -4.42
C ILE A 31 -9.29 0.25 -3.99
N ARG A 32 -9.88 0.38 -2.81
CA ARG A 32 -10.28 1.68 -2.28
C ARG A 32 -9.11 2.64 -2.16
N LYS A 33 -7.99 2.15 -1.63
CA LYS A 33 -6.79 2.96 -1.45
C LYS A 33 -6.20 3.38 -2.80
N LEU A 34 -6.06 2.42 -3.70
CA LEU A 34 -5.46 2.66 -5.01
C LEU A 34 -6.27 3.65 -5.84
N MET A 35 -7.59 3.54 -5.81
CA MET A 35 -8.45 4.47 -6.54
C MET A 35 -8.37 5.89 -5.99
N SER A 36 -8.01 6.04 -4.71
CA SER A 36 -7.87 7.36 -4.11
C SER A 36 -6.52 8.00 -4.38
N ILE A 37 -5.48 7.24 -4.70
CA ILE A 37 -4.13 7.76 -4.84
C ILE A 37 -3.57 7.73 -6.26
N GLY A 38 -4.22 7.02 -7.18
CA GLY A 38 -3.72 6.91 -8.54
C GLY A 38 -4.84 6.82 -9.56
N GLN A 39 -4.43 6.74 -10.82
CA GLN A 39 -5.36 6.58 -11.93
C GLN A 39 -5.58 5.09 -12.17
N MET A 40 -6.73 4.62 -11.76
CA MET A 40 -7.07 3.21 -11.87
C MET A 40 -8.22 3.01 -12.84
N GLU A 41 -8.18 1.89 -13.53
CA GLU A 41 -9.23 1.47 -14.46
C GLU A 41 -9.91 0.25 -13.87
N THR A 42 -11.24 0.26 -13.83
CA THR A 42 -12.00 -0.89 -13.37
C THR A 42 -12.04 -1.94 -14.46
N ILE A 43 -11.50 -3.13 -14.18
CA ILE A 43 -11.50 -4.26 -15.11
C ILE A 43 -12.79 -5.04 -14.97
N GLU A 44 -13.23 -5.21 -13.74
CA GLU A 44 -14.39 -6.02 -13.43
C GLU A 44 -15.16 -5.38 -12.27
N SER A 45 -16.48 -5.44 -12.36
CA SER A 45 -17.30 -4.89 -11.27
C SER A 45 -18.46 -5.84 -10.95
N GLU A 46 -18.96 -5.72 -9.75
CA GLU A 46 -20.09 -6.50 -9.25
C GLU A 46 -20.98 -5.56 -8.44
N ASN A 47 -22.26 -5.47 -8.80
CA ASN A 47 -23.21 -4.56 -8.15
C ASN A 47 -22.70 -3.11 -8.09
N ASP A 48 -22.16 -2.64 -9.21
CA ASP A 48 -21.59 -1.30 -9.35
C ASP A 48 -20.37 -1.02 -8.47
N ARG A 49 -19.77 -2.07 -7.92
CA ARG A 49 -18.54 -1.95 -7.14
C ARG A 49 -17.38 -2.57 -7.89
N PRO A 50 -16.26 -1.87 -7.99
CA PRO A 50 -15.09 -2.46 -8.65
C PRO A 50 -14.55 -3.62 -7.79
N ILE A 51 -14.37 -4.77 -8.42
CA ILE A 51 -13.79 -5.95 -7.76
C ILE A 51 -12.45 -6.33 -8.35
N ALA A 52 -12.08 -5.74 -9.49
CA ALA A 52 -10.76 -5.89 -10.07
C ALA A 52 -10.39 -4.58 -10.75
N ILE A 53 -9.22 -4.08 -10.45
CA ILE A 53 -8.73 -2.83 -11.03
C ILE A 53 -7.28 -2.98 -11.48
N LYS A 54 -6.89 -2.13 -12.41
CA LYS A 54 -5.50 -2.00 -12.82
C LYS A 54 -5.21 -0.52 -13.04
N GLY A 55 -3.95 -0.15 -12.99
CA GLY A 55 -3.56 1.22 -13.22
C GLY A 55 -2.09 1.41 -12.96
N VAL A 56 -1.71 2.65 -12.75
CA VAL A 56 -0.31 3.00 -12.51
C VAL A 56 -0.18 3.90 -11.30
N LEU A 57 0.96 3.77 -10.63
CA LEU A 57 1.36 4.65 -9.55
C LEU A 57 2.73 5.20 -9.91
N LYS A 58 3.00 6.40 -9.48
CA LYS A 58 4.32 7.00 -9.67
C LYS A 58 5.33 6.32 -8.77
N GLU A 59 6.60 6.36 -9.17
CA GLU A 59 7.67 5.69 -8.44
C GLU A 59 7.63 5.96 -6.94
N LYS A 60 7.46 7.21 -6.56
CA LYS A 60 7.49 7.61 -5.15
C LYS A 60 6.24 7.26 -4.35
N GLN A 61 5.19 6.81 -5.01
CA GLN A 61 3.96 6.42 -4.31
C GLN A 61 4.05 5.06 -3.66
N VAL A 62 5.04 4.25 -4.04
CA VAL A 62 5.26 2.94 -3.44
C VAL A 62 6.60 2.95 -2.73
N SER A 63 6.61 2.55 -1.48
CA SER A 63 7.86 2.46 -0.72
C SER A 63 7.95 1.10 -0.05
N MET A 64 9.18 0.62 0.03
CA MET A 64 9.46 -0.65 0.71
C MET A 64 10.07 -0.33 2.05
N LYS A 65 9.36 -0.69 3.11
CA LYS A 65 9.78 -0.39 4.47
C LYS A 65 10.17 -1.67 5.19
N LYS A 66 11.15 -1.53 6.05
CA LYS A 66 11.54 -2.63 6.91
C LYS A 66 10.43 -2.86 7.93
N GLU A 67 10.06 -4.12 8.10
CA GLU A 67 9.06 -4.48 9.10
C GLU A 67 9.60 -4.21 10.49
N ARG A 68 8.75 -3.60 11.32
CA ARG A 68 9.08 -3.37 12.72
C ARG A 68 8.44 -4.45 13.57
N VAL A 69 9.28 -5.19 14.27
CA VAL A 69 8.83 -6.15 15.29
C VAL A 69 9.08 -5.48 16.64
N LEU A 70 8.02 -5.09 17.33
CA LEU A 70 8.13 -4.39 18.59
C LEU A 70 7.72 -5.28 19.76
N SER A 71 8.68 -5.57 20.64
CA SER A 71 8.40 -6.14 21.95
C SER A 71 8.04 -4.98 22.86
N GLU A 72 7.45 -5.28 24.02
CA GLU A 72 7.13 -4.24 25.00
C GLU A 72 8.37 -3.43 25.41
N GLU A 73 9.45 -4.12 25.65
CA GLU A 73 10.71 -3.50 26.00
C GLU A 73 11.19 -2.56 24.89
N THR A 74 11.09 -2.98 23.66
CA THR A 74 11.46 -2.18 22.50
C THR A 74 10.55 -0.96 22.36
N LYS A 75 9.26 -1.12 22.59
CA LYS A 75 8.31 -0.02 22.53
C LYS A 75 8.65 1.07 23.55
N GLU A 76 8.96 0.67 24.76
CA GLU A 76 9.32 1.58 25.82
C GLU A 76 10.60 2.34 25.49
N LYS A 77 11.60 1.62 25.00
CA LYS A 77 12.87 2.19 24.59
C LYS A 77 12.71 3.19 23.46
N LEU A 78 11.89 2.87 22.47
CA LEU A 78 11.62 3.76 21.36
C LEU A 78 10.90 5.03 21.79
N ARG A 79 9.99 4.92 22.75
CA ARG A 79 9.29 6.07 23.28
C ARG A 79 10.25 7.04 23.95
N LEU A 80 11.17 6.53 24.76
CA LEU A 80 12.19 7.34 25.42
C LEU A 80 13.13 7.97 24.41
N ASN A 81 13.58 7.20 23.43
CA ASN A 81 14.45 7.69 22.37
C ASN A 81 13.74 8.75 21.52
N GLY A 82 12.46 8.56 21.28
CA GLY A 82 11.66 9.53 20.55
C GLY A 82 11.61 10.89 21.23
N LEU A 83 11.45 10.90 22.55
CA LEU A 83 11.46 12.13 23.33
C LEU A 83 12.83 12.79 23.28
N ALA A 84 13.89 12.01 23.44
CA ALA A 84 15.26 12.52 23.35
C ALA A 84 15.56 13.10 21.95
N MET A 85 15.09 12.44 20.92
CA MET A 85 15.28 12.91 19.55
C MET A 85 14.56 14.22 19.28
N ARG A 86 13.38 14.42 19.85
CA ARG A 86 12.68 15.70 19.72
C ARG A 86 13.47 16.84 20.29
N GLU A 87 14.07 16.61 21.44
CA GLU A 87 14.90 17.61 22.09
C GLU A 87 16.13 17.94 21.26
N LYS A 88 16.70 16.95 20.60
CA LYS A 88 17.90 17.14 19.78
C LYS A 88 17.64 17.77 18.43
N THR A 89 16.49 17.49 17.83
CA THR A 89 16.19 17.96 16.47
C THR A 89 15.50 19.31 16.45
N ASN A 90 15.03 19.76 17.55
CA ASN A 90 14.35 21.05 17.66
C ASN A 90 15.33 22.17 18.10
#